data_4662231eb0bf9a082eb602065d5efbce
#
_entry.id   4662231eb0bf9a082eb602065d5efbce
#
_cell.length_a   1.000
_cell.length_b   1.000
_cell.length_c   1.000
_cell.angle_alpha   90.00
_cell.angle_beta   90.00
_cell.angle_gamma   90.00
#
_symmetry.space_group_name_H-M   'P 1'
#
loop_
_entity.id
_entity.type
_entity.pdbx_description
1 polymer ?
#
loop_
_entity_poly.entity_id
_entity_poly.type
_entity_poly.pdbx_seq_one_letter_code
_entity_poly.pdbx_strand_id
1 'polypeptide(L)'
;MNCLYSALYWINTLNLDPIILWEVEYACCARFEELFETPNSLKVKTVYSLSIKKDLLLRNIIGKLYIKLLKASPSYVSSEWTSEIFKLYGEEGIVDLLNSRSRCVKAYSIFCNIEHIRKAIPLLQPSMEITKRVDEIMKPYQCVGERIIGVHIRRTDHKVSMENSPTELFYSKMNSIMEECNTIFYVATDDQTVLDEISKSFPVINHICFSDEITRINSNGMKDAYVDMLCLSKCEKIYGSFNSTFSVMAGIIGNVECEILSL
;
A
#
# COMPACT_ATOMS: atom_id res chain seq x y z
N MET A 1 3.87 1.23 0.82
CA MET A 1 3.76 1.76 -0.55
C MET A 1 4.30 3.19 -0.65
N ASN A 2 3.75 4.16 0.07
CA ASN A 2 4.12 5.58 -0.04
C ASN A 2 5.63 5.85 0.07
N CYS A 3 6.30 5.27 1.07
CA CYS A 3 7.74 5.44 1.25
C CYS A 3 8.57 4.81 0.12
N LEU A 4 8.10 3.69 -0.45
CA LEU A 4 8.77 3.05 -1.58
C LEU A 4 8.72 3.94 -2.83
N TYR A 5 7.55 4.47 -3.19
CA TYR A 5 7.44 5.39 -4.32
C TYR A 5 8.20 6.70 -4.11
N SER A 6 8.22 7.22 -2.87
CA SER A 6 9.06 8.38 -2.55
C SER A 6 10.55 8.08 -2.77
N ALA A 7 11.02 6.90 -2.34
CA ALA A 7 12.38 6.47 -2.57
C ALA A 7 12.70 6.32 -4.07
N LEU A 8 11.82 5.67 -4.82
CA LEU A 8 11.96 5.47 -6.27
C LEU A 8 12.01 6.80 -7.03
N TYR A 9 11.19 7.77 -6.65
CA TYR A 9 11.25 9.10 -7.23
C TYR A 9 12.63 9.72 -7.10
N TRP A 10 13.20 9.73 -5.90
CA TRP A 10 14.51 10.32 -5.65
C TRP A 10 15.65 9.53 -6.28
N ILE A 11 15.58 8.20 -6.25
CA ILE A 11 16.55 7.32 -6.92
C ILE A 11 16.62 7.67 -8.41
N ASN A 12 15.47 7.79 -9.05
CA ASN A 12 15.40 8.11 -10.48
C ASN A 12 15.82 9.55 -10.77
N THR A 13 15.34 10.51 -9.96
CA THR A 13 15.60 11.95 -10.18
C THR A 13 17.08 12.30 -10.00
N LEU A 14 17.74 11.68 -9.02
CA LEU A 14 19.15 11.94 -8.71
C LEU A 14 20.09 10.92 -9.39
N ASN A 15 19.57 10.02 -10.22
CA ASN A 15 20.31 8.96 -10.89
C ASN A 15 21.19 8.16 -9.92
N LEU A 16 20.61 7.74 -8.79
CA LEU A 16 21.31 6.99 -7.76
C LEU A 16 21.36 5.49 -8.12
N ASP A 17 22.40 4.79 -7.68
CA ASP A 17 22.53 3.33 -7.75
C ASP A 17 22.55 2.70 -6.33
N PRO A 18 21.42 2.72 -5.62
CA PRO A 18 21.32 2.18 -4.27
C PRO A 18 21.08 0.68 -4.26
N ILE A 19 21.29 0.08 -3.08
CA ILE A 19 20.71 -1.22 -2.74
C ILE A 19 19.49 -0.97 -1.84
N ILE A 20 18.31 -1.33 -2.31
CA ILE A 20 17.10 -1.30 -1.49
C ILE A 20 17.13 -2.52 -0.56
N LEU A 21 17.08 -2.27 0.74
CA LEU A 21 16.89 -3.31 1.75
C LEU A 21 15.41 -3.43 2.05
N TRP A 22 14.80 -4.51 1.55
CA TRP A 22 13.39 -4.82 1.81
C TRP A 22 13.29 -5.68 3.06
N GLU A 23 12.76 -5.11 4.14
CA GLU A 23 12.62 -5.81 5.41
C GLU A 23 11.27 -6.54 5.47
N VAL A 24 11.29 -7.87 5.60
CA VAL A 24 10.12 -8.68 5.87
C VAL A 24 9.86 -8.66 7.36
N GLU A 25 8.81 -7.93 7.78
CA GLU A 25 8.44 -7.68 9.17
C GLU A 25 6.90 -7.63 9.35
N TYR A 26 6.41 -7.32 10.55
CA TYR A 26 4.96 -7.21 10.82
C TYR A 26 4.24 -6.18 9.95
N ALA A 27 4.92 -5.09 9.57
CA ALA A 27 4.34 -4.08 8.69
C ALA A 27 4.23 -4.55 7.23
N CYS A 28 5.07 -5.51 6.82
CA CYS A 28 5.02 -6.15 5.51
C CYS A 28 5.60 -7.55 5.57
N CYS A 29 4.74 -8.56 5.57
CA CYS A 29 5.13 -9.97 5.66
C CYS A 29 5.47 -10.60 4.30
N ALA A 30 5.37 -9.87 3.19
CA ALA A 30 5.69 -10.35 1.85
C ALA A 30 7.12 -9.96 1.44
N ARG A 31 7.75 -10.79 0.62
CA ARG A 31 8.99 -10.43 -0.07
C ARG A 31 8.70 -9.43 -1.18
N PHE A 32 9.74 -8.69 -1.59
CA PHE A 32 9.59 -7.67 -2.65
C PHE A 32 9.04 -8.27 -3.94
N GLU A 33 9.63 -9.38 -4.40
CA GLU A 33 9.27 -10.07 -5.63
C GLU A 33 7.89 -10.75 -5.60
N GLU A 34 7.27 -10.92 -4.44
CA GLU A 34 5.89 -11.40 -4.31
C GLU A 34 4.86 -10.29 -4.61
N LEU A 35 5.27 -9.04 -4.47
CA LEU A 35 4.41 -7.88 -4.70
C LEU A 35 4.72 -7.17 -6.02
N PHE A 36 6.00 -7.10 -6.41
CA PHE A 36 6.47 -6.28 -7.52
C PHE A 36 7.36 -7.05 -8.49
N GLU A 37 7.33 -6.64 -9.75
CA GLU A 37 8.40 -6.95 -10.69
C GLU A 37 9.65 -6.15 -10.31
N THR A 38 10.80 -6.81 -10.25
CA THR A 38 12.06 -6.13 -9.97
C THR A 38 12.63 -5.56 -11.26
N PRO A 39 12.65 -4.24 -11.45
CA PRO A 39 13.29 -3.64 -12.62
C PRO A 39 14.79 -3.99 -12.67
N ASN A 40 15.33 -4.20 -13.87
CA ASN A 40 16.76 -4.51 -14.04
C ASN A 40 17.71 -3.43 -13.49
N SER A 41 17.21 -2.19 -13.39
CA SER A 41 17.94 -1.04 -12.83
C SER A 41 17.92 -0.98 -11.30
N LEU A 42 17.16 -1.85 -10.63
CA LEU A 42 16.96 -1.78 -9.20
C LEU A 42 17.57 -2.99 -8.49
N LYS A 43 18.49 -2.74 -7.56
CA LYS A 43 19.07 -3.78 -6.71
C LYS A 43 18.25 -3.91 -5.43
N VAL A 44 17.56 -5.02 -5.24
CA VAL A 44 16.77 -5.29 -4.02
C VAL A 44 17.36 -6.47 -3.27
N LYS A 45 17.54 -6.30 -1.96
CA LYS A 45 17.95 -7.35 -1.04
C LYS A 45 16.92 -7.54 0.04
N THR A 46 16.28 -8.70 0.07
CA THR A 46 15.33 -9.06 1.12
C THR A 46 16.06 -9.43 2.41
N VAL A 47 15.64 -8.84 3.53
CA VAL A 47 16.13 -9.10 4.88
C VAL A 47 14.97 -9.50 5.76
N TYR A 48 15.11 -10.59 6.50
CA TYR A 48 14.05 -11.11 7.36
C TYR A 48 14.26 -10.69 8.81
N SER A 49 13.33 -9.94 9.37
CA SER A 49 13.28 -9.59 10.81
C SER A 49 12.14 -10.28 11.55
N LEU A 50 11.18 -10.87 10.83
CA LEU A 50 10.07 -11.64 11.36
C LEU A 50 10.19 -13.12 10.99
N SER A 51 9.97 -14.02 11.95
CA SER A 51 9.83 -15.46 11.71
C SER A 51 8.38 -15.81 11.40
N ILE A 52 8.09 -16.02 10.11
CA ILE A 52 6.79 -16.51 9.66
C ILE A 52 6.78 -18.06 9.66
N LYS A 53 7.95 -18.70 9.48
CA LYS A 53 8.11 -20.15 9.46
C LYS A 53 9.32 -20.57 10.30
N LYS A 54 9.26 -21.76 10.94
CA LYS A 54 10.36 -22.29 11.78
C LYS A 54 11.67 -22.50 11.02
N ASP A 55 11.60 -22.89 9.76
CA ASP A 55 12.75 -23.08 8.86
C ASP A 55 13.49 -21.77 8.49
N LEU A 56 12.86 -20.62 8.71
CA LEU A 56 13.46 -19.31 8.51
C LEU A 56 14.12 -18.73 9.77
N LEU A 57 14.14 -19.44 10.90
CA LEU A 57 14.62 -18.91 12.18
C LEU A 57 16.05 -18.37 12.09
N LEU A 58 16.96 -19.11 11.46
CA LEU A 58 18.36 -18.68 11.27
C LEU A 58 18.45 -17.42 10.42
N ARG A 59 17.70 -17.36 9.32
CA ARG A 59 17.64 -16.17 8.45
C ARG A 59 17.13 -14.95 9.21
N ASN A 60 16.15 -15.14 10.09
CA ASN A 60 15.62 -14.06 10.93
C ASN A 60 16.64 -13.56 11.95
N ILE A 61 17.41 -14.45 12.58
CA ILE A 61 18.49 -14.06 13.50
C ILE A 61 19.55 -13.24 12.77
N ILE A 62 20.00 -13.71 11.61
CA ILE A 62 20.98 -13.01 10.76
C ILE A 62 20.43 -11.67 10.31
N GLY A 63 19.16 -11.62 9.87
CA GLY A 63 18.50 -10.39 9.44
C GLY A 63 18.41 -9.36 10.57
N LYS A 64 17.97 -9.77 11.75
CA LYS A 64 17.92 -8.90 12.94
C LYS A 64 19.31 -8.35 13.32
N LEU A 65 20.32 -9.22 13.31
CA LEU A 65 21.69 -8.79 13.59
C LEU A 65 22.20 -7.80 12.54
N TYR A 66 21.94 -8.07 11.26
CA TYR A 66 22.30 -7.16 10.18
C TYR A 66 21.65 -5.79 10.31
N ILE A 67 20.34 -5.73 10.55
CA ILE A 67 19.64 -4.46 10.80
C ILE A 67 20.17 -3.75 12.03
N LYS A 68 20.48 -4.48 13.12
CA LYS A 68 21.09 -3.90 14.32
C LYS A 68 22.45 -3.28 14.04
N LEU A 69 23.27 -3.93 13.24
CA LEU A 69 24.59 -3.40 12.83
C LEU A 69 24.43 -2.16 11.94
N LEU A 70 23.49 -2.16 11.00
CA LEU A 70 23.21 -0.98 10.18
C LEU A 70 22.77 0.21 11.04
N LYS A 71 21.87 0.00 12.01
CA LYS A 71 21.41 1.05 12.93
C LYS A 71 22.51 1.60 13.83
N ALA A 72 23.54 0.82 14.13
CA ALA A 72 24.70 1.24 14.90
C ALA A 72 25.75 2.02 14.04
N SER A 73 25.57 2.06 12.72
CA SER A 73 26.47 2.79 11.82
C SER A 73 26.29 4.30 11.99
N PRO A 74 27.40 5.08 12.04
CA PRO A 74 27.33 6.55 12.02
C PRO A 74 26.66 7.11 10.77
N SER A 75 26.60 6.32 9.70
CA SER A 75 25.95 6.69 8.43
C SER A 75 24.45 6.39 8.41
N TYR A 76 23.87 5.83 9.48
CA TYR A 76 22.46 5.50 9.55
C TYR A 76 21.61 6.75 9.82
N VAL A 77 20.58 6.93 9.00
CA VAL A 77 19.59 7.99 9.16
C VAL A 77 18.23 7.34 9.45
N SER A 78 17.62 7.66 10.59
CA SER A 78 16.32 7.09 10.99
C SER A 78 15.17 7.63 10.14
N SER A 79 14.03 6.95 10.19
CA SER A 79 12.81 7.40 9.51
C SER A 79 12.27 8.72 10.06
N GLU A 80 12.38 8.91 11.37
CA GLU A 80 12.01 10.15 12.03
C GLU A 80 12.85 11.32 11.51
N TRP A 81 14.17 11.11 11.43
CA TRP A 81 15.13 12.08 10.90
C TRP A 81 14.85 12.44 9.44
N THR A 82 14.56 11.43 8.59
CA THR A 82 14.19 11.66 7.18
C THR A 82 12.92 12.49 7.05
N SER A 83 11.91 12.19 7.87
CA SER A 83 10.65 12.94 7.90
C SER A 83 10.84 14.37 8.39
N GLU A 84 11.70 14.57 9.39
CA GLU A 84 11.99 15.87 9.98
C GLU A 84 12.78 16.75 9.00
N ILE A 85 13.77 16.19 8.32
CA ILE A 85 14.50 16.89 7.24
C ILE A 85 13.55 17.36 6.15
N PHE A 86 12.61 16.49 5.70
CA PHE A 86 11.64 16.89 4.69
C PHE A 86 10.71 17.99 5.17
N LYS A 87 10.26 17.94 6.43
CA LYS A 87 9.40 18.98 7.02
C LYS A 87 10.11 20.33 7.16
N LEU A 88 11.38 20.34 7.56
CA LEU A 88 12.14 21.55 7.84
C LEU A 88 12.77 22.18 6.61
N TYR A 89 13.26 21.36 5.69
CA TYR A 89 14.10 21.82 4.56
C TYR A 89 13.50 21.43 3.20
N GLY A 90 12.35 20.77 3.18
CA GLY A 90 11.69 20.37 1.94
C GLY A 90 12.52 19.44 1.08
N GLU A 91 12.43 19.61 -0.23
CA GLU A 91 13.11 18.78 -1.22
C GLU A 91 14.61 18.98 -1.21
N GLU A 92 15.10 20.20 -0.99
CA GLU A 92 16.55 20.51 -0.92
C GLU A 92 17.23 19.72 0.18
N GLY A 93 16.61 19.63 1.37
CA GLY A 93 17.14 18.85 2.47
C GLY A 93 17.21 17.34 2.16
N ILE A 94 16.27 16.81 1.37
CA ILE A 94 16.32 15.41 0.92
C ILE A 94 17.41 15.21 -0.12
N VAL A 95 17.56 16.14 -1.07
CA VAL A 95 18.66 16.10 -2.07
C VAL A 95 20.03 16.07 -1.38
N ASP A 96 20.25 16.95 -0.41
CA ASP A 96 21.50 17.00 0.36
C ASP A 96 21.72 15.72 1.16
N LEU A 97 20.66 15.19 1.79
CA LEU A 97 20.72 13.92 2.52
C LEU A 97 21.15 12.77 1.62
N LEU A 98 20.54 12.63 0.45
CA LEU A 98 20.73 11.50 -0.46
C LEU A 98 22.05 11.61 -1.26
N ASN A 99 22.51 12.82 -1.58
CA ASN A 99 23.79 13.04 -2.24
C ASN A 99 25.01 12.85 -1.32
N SER A 100 24.81 12.86 -0.01
CA SER A 100 25.88 12.58 0.92
C SER A 100 26.30 11.10 0.81
N ARG A 101 27.59 10.85 0.56
CA ARG A 101 28.14 9.51 0.27
C ARG A 101 27.91 8.52 1.41
N SER A 102 27.59 7.27 1.04
CA SER A 102 27.58 6.09 1.94
C SER A 102 26.62 6.20 3.12
N ARG A 103 25.37 6.57 2.88
CA ARG A 103 24.34 6.59 3.93
C ARG A 103 23.35 5.42 3.81
N CYS A 104 22.94 4.92 4.95
CA CYS A 104 21.81 4.01 5.07
C CYS A 104 20.60 4.84 5.55
N VAL A 105 19.65 5.07 4.68
CA VAL A 105 18.45 5.85 5.00
C VAL A 105 17.28 4.88 5.22
N LYS A 106 16.68 4.93 6.40
CA LYS A 106 15.43 4.20 6.67
C LYS A 106 14.24 5.08 6.32
N ALA A 107 13.36 4.61 5.44
CA ALA A 107 12.18 5.34 5.00
C ALA A 107 10.90 4.59 5.45
N TYR A 108 10.06 5.25 6.28
CA TYR A 108 8.76 4.76 6.71
C TYR A 108 7.59 5.67 6.30
N SER A 109 7.88 6.90 5.92
CA SER A 109 6.89 7.91 5.56
C SER A 109 7.16 8.48 4.17
N ILE A 110 6.22 9.27 3.68
CA ILE A 110 6.39 10.07 2.48
C ILE A 110 7.44 11.15 2.75
N PHE A 111 8.43 11.26 1.86
CA PHE A 111 9.44 12.30 1.87
C PHE A 111 9.61 12.95 0.48
N CYS A 112 8.49 13.09 -0.21
CA CYS A 112 8.29 13.85 -1.42
C CYS A 112 6.81 14.26 -1.52
N ASN A 113 6.44 15.11 -2.47
CA ASN A 113 5.05 15.48 -2.68
C ASN A 113 4.28 14.42 -3.50
N ILE A 114 2.95 14.55 -3.58
CA ILE A 114 2.08 13.59 -4.27
C ILE A 114 2.39 13.51 -5.78
N GLU A 115 2.72 14.63 -6.42
CA GLU A 115 3.07 14.65 -7.84
C GLU A 115 4.34 13.85 -8.13
N HIS A 116 5.28 13.85 -7.21
CA HIS A 116 6.49 13.03 -7.30
C HIS A 116 6.18 11.54 -7.16
N ILE A 117 5.24 11.18 -6.27
CA ILE A 117 4.75 9.80 -6.17
C ILE A 117 4.12 9.36 -7.50
N ARG A 118 3.26 10.18 -8.11
CA ARG A 118 2.66 9.89 -9.42
C ARG A 118 3.72 9.62 -10.49
N LYS A 119 4.81 10.39 -10.53
CA LYS A 119 5.93 10.15 -11.45
C LYS A 119 6.69 8.86 -11.16
N ALA A 120 6.67 8.38 -9.93
CA ALA A 120 7.36 7.15 -9.54
C ALA A 120 6.52 5.87 -9.80
N ILE A 121 5.19 5.96 -9.87
CA ILE A 121 4.31 4.80 -10.09
C ILE A 121 4.73 3.97 -11.32
N PRO A 122 5.00 4.55 -12.50
CA PRO A 122 5.41 3.78 -13.67
C PRO A 122 6.77 3.06 -13.53
N LEU A 123 7.58 3.45 -12.55
CA LEU A 123 8.91 2.87 -12.33
C LEU A 123 8.85 1.49 -11.64
N LEU A 124 7.70 1.13 -11.08
CA LEU A 124 7.51 -0.12 -10.36
C LEU A 124 6.17 -0.76 -10.72
N GLN A 125 6.24 -1.90 -11.36
CA GLN A 125 5.05 -2.66 -11.75
C GLN A 125 4.68 -3.69 -10.67
N PRO A 126 3.39 -3.97 -10.47
CA PRO A 126 2.96 -5.12 -9.67
C PRO A 126 3.50 -6.42 -10.30
N SER A 127 3.73 -7.44 -9.47
CA SER A 127 4.13 -8.76 -9.98
C SER A 127 3.06 -9.32 -10.92
N MET A 128 3.48 -10.19 -11.84
CA MET A 128 2.58 -10.82 -12.81
C MET A 128 1.42 -11.56 -12.11
N GLU A 129 1.68 -12.18 -10.96
CA GLU A 129 0.67 -12.87 -10.17
C GLU A 129 -0.40 -11.90 -9.64
N ILE A 130 0.01 -10.75 -9.13
CA ILE A 130 -0.88 -9.69 -8.64
C ILE A 130 -1.68 -9.09 -9.81
N THR A 131 -1.02 -8.75 -10.91
CA THR A 131 -1.66 -8.18 -12.10
C THR A 131 -2.75 -9.12 -12.63
N LYS A 132 -2.43 -10.42 -12.78
CA LYS A 132 -3.38 -11.43 -13.21
C LYS A 132 -4.60 -11.50 -12.28
N ARG A 133 -4.40 -11.47 -10.96
CA ARG A 133 -5.47 -11.52 -9.98
C ARG A 133 -6.40 -10.31 -10.08
N VAL A 134 -5.83 -9.10 -10.19
CA VAL A 134 -6.60 -7.86 -10.39
C VAL A 134 -7.43 -7.93 -11.68
N ASP A 135 -6.86 -8.45 -12.75
CA ASP A 135 -7.56 -8.61 -14.03
C ASP A 135 -8.70 -9.65 -13.94
N GLU A 136 -8.49 -10.77 -13.27
CA GLU A 136 -9.54 -11.79 -13.02
C GLU A 136 -10.73 -11.19 -12.27
N ILE A 137 -10.49 -10.29 -11.31
CA ILE A 137 -11.54 -9.64 -10.51
C ILE A 137 -12.26 -8.56 -11.31
N MET A 138 -11.54 -7.67 -11.97
CA MET A 138 -12.10 -6.41 -12.50
C MET A 138 -12.59 -6.51 -13.95
N LYS A 139 -11.87 -7.25 -14.83
CA LYS A 139 -12.21 -7.33 -16.26
C LYS A 139 -13.64 -7.79 -16.55
N PRO A 140 -14.23 -8.80 -15.86
CA PRO A 140 -15.59 -9.23 -16.14
C PRO A 140 -16.62 -8.10 -16.10
N TYR A 141 -16.47 -7.15 -15.19
CA TYR A 141 -17.36 -6.02 -15.00
C TYR A 141 -17.02 -4.84 -15.91
N GLN A 142 -15.74 -4.56 -16.10
CA GLN A 142 -15.28 -3.48 -16.99
C GLN A 142 -15.64 -3.75 -18.47
N CYS A 143 -15.54 -5.01 -18.92
CA CYS A 143 -15.85 -5.38 -20.30
C CYS A 143 -17.32 -5.18 -20.68
N VAL A 144 -18.24 -5.24 -19.72
CA VAL A 144 -19.65 -5.01 -19.94
C VAL A 144 -20.09 -3.56 -19.64
N GLY A 145 -19.14 -2.71 -19.27
CA GLY A 145 -19.35 -1.29 -19.03
C GLY A 145 -20.09 -0.98 -17.73
N GLU A 146 -19.97 -1.84 -16.73
CA GLU A 146 -20.54 -1.61 -15.41
C GLU A 146 -19.89 -0.44 -14.70
N ARG A 147 -20.68 0.41 -14.03
CA ARG A 147 -20.20 1.45 -13.16
C ARG A 147 -19.68 0.84 -11.86
N ILE A 148 -18.39 0.97 -11.60
CA ILE A 148 -17.76 0.39 -10.42
C ILE A 148 -17.31 1.51 -9.48
N ILE A 149 -17.84 1.51 -8.25
CA ILE A 149 -17.45 2.43 -7.18
C ILE A 149 -16.66 1.66 -6.13
N GLY A 150 -15.48 2.20 -5.77
CA GLY A 150 -14.61 1.67 -4.73
C GLY A 150 -15.04 2.14 -3.34
N VAL A 151 -15.09 1.22 -2.39
CA VAL A 151 -15.39 1.53 -0.98
C VAL A 151 -14.30 0.89 -0.11
N HIS A 152 -13.59 1.71 0.68
CA HIS A 152 -12.56 1.21 1.59
C HIS A 152 -12.94 1.50 3.05
N ILE A 153 -13.19 0.44 3.81
CA ILE A 153 -13.69 0.51 5.18
C ILE A 153 -12.63 -0.06 6.13
N ARG A 154 -11.96 0.83 6.87
CA ARG A 154 -10.93 0.47 7.86
C ARG A 154 -11.55 0.21 9.21
N ARG A 155 -11.27 -0.97 9.82
CA ARG A 155 -11.84 -1.38 11.11
C ARG A 155 -10.75 -1.81 12.10
N THR A 156 -10.34 -3.01 12.11
CA THR A 156 -9.69 -3.81 13.14
C THR A 156 -8.74 -3.11 14.12
N ASP A 157 -7.77 -2.33 13.66
CA ASP A 157 -6.69 -1.77 14.48
C ASP A 157 -6.64 -0.23 14.52
N HIS A 158 -7.61 0.45 13.87
CA HIS A 158 -7.56 1.90 13.71
C HIS A 158 -8.76 2.62 14.36
N LYS A 159 -8.75 2.75 15.70
CA LYS A 159 -9.85 3.35 16.48
C LYS A 159 -10.31 4.70 15.95
N VAL A 160 -9.37 5.60 15.66
CA VAL A 160 -9.67 6.94 15.12
C VAL A 160 -10.43 6.88 13.80
N SER A 161 -10.11 5.92 12.92
CA SER A 161 -10.85 5.70 11.68
C SER A 161 -12.28 5.22 11.96
N MET A 162 -12.45 4.26 12.88
CA MET A 162 -13.77 3.73 13.25
C MET A 162 -14.68 4.80 13.86
N GLU A 163 -14.15 5.63 14.75
CA GLU A 163 -14.89 6.71 15.42
C GLU A 163 -15.34 7.81 14.44
N ASN A 164 -14.49 8.17 13.48
CA ASN A 164 -14.79 9.25 12.52
C ASN A 164 -15.48 8.76 11.24
N SER A 165 -15.34 7.49 10.88
CA SER A 165 -15.98 6.88 9.71
C SER A 165 -16.76 5.63 10.13
N PRO A 166 -17.84 5.74 10.90
CA PRO A 166 -18.67 4.60 11.25
C PRO A 166 -19.24 3.91 9.99
N THR A 167 -19.57 2.62 10.09
CA THR A 167 -20.02 1.81 8.94
C THR A 167 -21.29 2.36 8.32
N GLU A 168 -22.16 2.98 9.12
CA GLU A 168 -23.42 3.58 8.72
C GLU A 168 -23.24 4.71 7.69
N LEU A 169 -22.14 5.45 7.72
CA LEU A 169 -21.83 6.46 6.71
C LEU A 169 -21.63 5.83 5.33
N PHE A 170 -20.96 4.68 5.28
CA PHE A 170 -20.76 3.94 4.04
C PHE A 170 -22.07 3.38 3.52
N TYR A 171 -22.91 2.80 4.38
CA TYR A 171 -24.24 2.33 4.02
C TYR A 171 -25.12 3.46 3.44
N SER A 172 -25.15 4.61 4.11
CA SER A 172 -25.91 5.77 3.65
C SER A 172 -25.42 6.26 2.30
N LYS A 173 -24.10 6.31 2.11
CA LYS A 173 -23.49 6.74 0.84
C LYS A 173 -23.78 5.75 -0.28
N MET A 174 -23.63 4.45 -0.04
CA MET A 174 -23.89 3.40 -1.01
C MET A 174 -25.36 3.39 -1.43
N ASN A 175 -26.31 3.57 -0.50
CA ASN A 175 -27.73 3.71 -0.80
C ASN A 175 -27.98 4.91 -1.70
N SER A 176 -27.46 6.09 -1.36
CA SER A 176 -27.59 7.30 -2.20
C SER A 176 -27.09 7.07 -3.62
N ILE A 177 -25.95 6.38 -3.79
CA ILE A 177 -25.39 6.08 -5.10
C ILE A 177 -26.31 5.12 -5.89
N MET A 178 -26.89 4.12 -5.24
CA MET A 178 -27.82 3.17 -5.87
C MET A 178 -29.13 3.84 -6.29
N GLU A 179 -29.59 4.87 -5.57
CA GLU A 179 -30.78 5.66 -5.97
C GLU A 179 -30.53 6.48 -7.24
N GLU A 180 -29.28 6.91 -7.47
CA GLU A 180 -28.91 7.71 -8.64
C GLU A 180 -28.76 6.85 -9.90
N CYS A 181 -28.09 5.70 -9.80
CA CYS A 181 -27.85 4.81 -10.94
C CYS A 181 -27.42 3.41 -10.51
N ASN A 182 -27.62 2.45 -11.42
CA ASN A 182 -27.15 1.09 -11.22
C ASN A 182 -25.63 1.08 -11.08
N THR A 183 -25.15 0.53 -9.96
CA THR A 183 -23.74 0.58 -9.57
C THR A 183 -23.33 -0.75 -8.93
N ILE A 184 -22.15 -1.25 -9.25
CA ILE A 184 -21.51 -2.36 -8.54
C ILE A 184 -20.40 -1.79 -7.65
N PHE A 185 -20.25 -2.32 -6.44
CA PHE A 185 -19.24 -1.86 -5.50
C PHE A 185 -18.07 -2.83 -5.44
N TYR A 186 -16.85 -2.28 -5.43
CA TYR A 186 -15.67 -2.98 -4.98
C TYR A 186 -15.38 -2.58 -3.53
N VAL A 187 -15.54 -3.52 -2.60
CA VAL A 187 -15.41 -3.23 -1.15
C VAL A 187 -14.13 -3.83 -0.62
N ALA A 188 -13.17 -3.00 -0.24
CA ALA A 188 -11.96 -3.40 0.48
C ALA A 188 -12.13 -3.10 1.98
N THR A 189 -11.98 -4.10 2.82
CA THR A 189 -12.06 -3.96 4.28
C THR A 189 -11.12 -4.97 4.96
N ASP A 190 -10.73 -4.67 6.19
CA ASP A 190 -9.96 -5.56 7.06
C ASP A 190 -10.84 -6.32 8.06
N ASP A 191 -12.17 -6.33 7.85
CA ASP A 191 -13.16 -7.01 8.69
C ASP A 191 -14.13 -7.83 7.82
N GLN A 192 -14.05 -9.16 7.93
CA GLN A 192 -14.88 -10.09 7.17
C GLN A 192 -16.38 -9.89 7.46
N THR A 193 -16.73 -9.59 8.71
CA THR A 193 -18.13 -9.39 9.11
C THR A 193 -18.76 -8.22 8.35
N VAL A 194 -18.01 -7.12 8.22
CA VAL A 194 -18.45 -5.94 7.46
C VAL A 194 -18.62 -6.27 5.97
N LEU A 195 -17.71 -7.02 5.39
CA LEU A 195 -17.82 -7.46 3.99
C LEU A 195 -19.06 -8.32 3.76
N ASP A 196 -19.30 -9.29 4.66
CA ASP A 196 -20.45 -10.20 4.58
C ASP A 196 -21.78 -9.46 4.72
N GLU A 197 -21.86 -8.47 5.60
CA GLU A 197 -23.05 -7.64 5.79
C GLU A 197 -23.35 -6.77 4.58
N ILE A 198 -22.33 -6.08 4.05
CA ILE A 198 -22.48 -5.23 2.86
C ILE A 198 -22.89 -6.07 1.64
N SER A 199 -22.29 -7.24 1.47
CA SER A 199 -22.58 -8.14 0.34
C SER A 199 -24.02 -8.68 0.33
N LYS A 200 -24.72 -8.68 1.48
CA LYS A 200 -26.13 -9.02 1.57
C LYS A 200 -27.06 -7.89 1.10
N SER A 201 -26.58 -6.65 1.18
CA SER A 201 -27.40 -5.45 0.96
C SER A 201 -27.12 -4.77 -0.38
N PHE A 202 -25.93 -4.97 -0.95
CA PHE A 202 -25.45 -4.29 -2.15
C PHE A 202 -24.85 -5.26 -3.17
N PRO A 203 -24.90 -4.94 -4.47
CA PRO A 203 -24.15 -5.66 -5.49
C PRO A 203 -22.65 -5.39 -5.33
N VAL A 204 -21.91 -6.40 -4.84
CA VAL A 204 -20.48 -6.32 -4.57
C VAL A 204 -19.71 -7.26 -5.48
N ILE A 205 -18.57 -6.81 -5.99
CA ILE A 205 -17.64 -7.64 -6.76
C ILE A 205 -17.01 -8.70 -5.84
N ASN A 206 -17.08 -9.95 -6.25
CA ASN A 206 -16.49 -11.05 -5.49
C ASN A 206 -14.96 -10.95 -5.50
N HIS A 207 -14.37 -11.05 -4.33
CA HIS A 207 -12.93 -11.13 -4.17
C HIS A 207 -12.42 -12.52 -4.56
N ILE A 208 -11.25 -12.57 -5.17
CA ILE A 208 -10.51 -13.80 -5.45
C ILE A 208 -9.19 -13.71 -4.68
N CYS A 209 -9.16 -14.25 -3.48
CA CYS A 209 -8.06 -14.09 -2.53
C CYS A 209 -6.97 -15.16 -2.69
N PHE A 210 -5.76 -14.84 -2.24
CA PHE A 210 -4.65 -15.78 -2.03
C PHE A 210 -4.73 -16.43 -0.65
N SER A 211 -5.40 -15.76 0.28
CA SER A 211 -5.57 -16.16 1.68
C SER A 211 -6.98 -16.69 1.90
N ASP A 212 -7.15 -17.66 2.79
CA ASP A 212 -8.47 -18.18 3.17
C ASP A 212 -9.24 -17.23 4.11
N GLU A 213 -8.54 -16.25 4.66
CA GLU A 213 -9.09 -15.25 5.60
C GLU A 213 -8.45 -13.87 5.38
N ILE A 214 -9.16 -12.81 5.77
CA ILE A 214 -8.63 -11.44 5.75
C ILE A 214 -7.56 -11.33 6.84
N THR A 215 -6.29 -11.19 6.42
CA THR A 215 -5.15 -11.12 7.34
C THR A 215 -4.01 -10.32 6.72
N ARG A 216 -3.12 -9.79 7.58
CA ARG A 216 -1.88 -9.12 7.17
C ARG A 216 -0.62 -9.77 7.74
N ILE A 217 -0.78 -10.86 8.49
CA ILE A 217 0.33 -11.50 9.19
C ILE A 217 1.05 -12.56 8.35
N ASN A 218 0.69 -12.71 7.08
CA ASN A 218 1.35 -13.61 6.14
C ASN A 218 1.47 -12.98 4.75
N SER A 219 2.27 -13.59 3.87
CA SER A 219 2.53 -13.10 2.52
C SER A 219 1.26 -13.06 1.67
N ASN A 220 0.39 -14.06 1.75
CA ASN A 220 -0.84 -14.10 0.97
C ASN A 220 -1.78 -12.95 1.32
N GLY A 221 -1.98 -12.69 2.61
CA GLY A 221 -2.80 -11.55 3.04
C GLY A 221 -2.21 -10.20 2.64
N MET A 222 -0.87 -10.08 2.56
CA MET A 222 -0.23 -8.88 2.00
C MET A 222 -0.45 -8.74 0.50
N LYS A 223 -0.45 -9.86 -0.24
CA LYS A 223 -0.82 -9.86 -1.67
C LYS A 223 -2.28 -9.43 -1.86
N ASP A 224 -3.20 -9.98 -1.06
CA ASP A 224 -4.62 -9.62 -1.10
C ASP A 224 -4.82 -8.13 -0.84
N ALA A 225 -4.17 -7.57 0.18
CA ALA A 225 -4.23 -6.14 0.45
C ALA A 225 -3.68 -5.30 -0.72
N TYR A 226 -2.66 -5.78 -1.44
CA TYR A 226 -2.17 -5.08 -2.61
C TYR A 226 -3.11 -5.22 -3.82
N VAL A 227 -3.73 -6.39 -4.02
CA VAL A 227 -4.80 -6.59 -5.02
C VAL A 227 -5.96 -5.64 -4.74
N ASP A 228 -6.44 -5.54 -3.49
CA ASP A 228 -7.51 -4.61 -3.10
C ASP A 228 -7.17 -3.16 -3.45
N MET A 229 -5.95 -2.72 -3.15
CA MET A 229 -5.50 -1.36 -3.50
C MET A 229 -5.53 -1.12 -5.02
N LEU A 230 -5.11 -2.09 -5.81
CA LEU A 230 -5.11 -1.99 -7.27
C LEU A 230 -6.52 -2.10 -7.86
N CYS A 231 -7.40 -2.93 -7.30
CA CYS A 231 -8.81 -2.98 -7.71
C CYS A 231 -9.51 -1.63 -7.42
N LEU A 232 -9.31 -1.07 -6.23
CA LEU A 232 -9.80 0.29 -5.91
C LEU A 232 -9.29 1.33 -6.91
N SER A 233 -8.02 1.23 -7.33
CA SER A 233 -7.43 2.15 -8.30
C SER A 233 -8.05 2.08 -9.71
N LYS A 234 -8.82 1.03 -10.00
CA LYS A 234 -9.53 0.82 -11.27
C LYS A 234 -11.01 1.21 -11.20
N CYS A 235 -11.50 1.66 -10.06
CA CYS A 235 -12.87 2.16 -9.87
C CYS A 235 -13.03 3.58 -10.44
N GLU A 236 -14.28 4.00 -10.69
CA GLU A 236 -14.60 5.35 -11.16
C GLU A 236 -14.35 6.41 -10.09
N LYS A 237 -14.70 6.09 -8.84
CA LYS A 237 -14.47 6.91 -7.64
C LYS A 237 -14.27 6.02 -6.44
N ILE A 238 -13.56 6.52 -5.42
CA ILE A 238 -13.28 5.80 -4.18
C ILE A 238 -13.87 6.57 -3.00
N TYR A 239 -14.57 5.88 -2.11
CA TYR A 239 -14.98 6.35 -0.79
C TYR A 239 -14.13 5.64 0.26
N GLY A 240 -13.36 6.42 1.03
CA GLY A 240 -12.39 5.90 1.98
C GLY A 240 -12.67 6.28 3.43
N SER A 241 -12.08 5.54 4.36
CA SER A 241 -12.16 5.83 5.78
C SER A 241 -11.20 6.95 6.19
N PHE A 242 -11.61 7.72 7.21
CA PHE A 242 -10.84 8.79 7.81
C PHE A 242 -9.45 8.33 8.25
N ASN A 243 -8.45 9.16 8.00
CA ASN A 243 -7.06 8.93 8.36
C ASN A 243 -6.46 7.61 7.84
N SER A 244 -7.00 7.07 6.74
CA SER A 244 -6.46 5.89 6.08
C SER A 244 -5.71 6.26 4.80
N THR A 245 -4.42 5.97 4.78
CA THR A 245 -3.58 6.20 3.58
C THR A 245 -3.80 5.15 2.48
N PHE A 246 -4.54 4.08 2.76
CA PHE A 246 -4.74 2.98 1.81
C PHE A 246 -5.59 3.41 0.61
N SER A 247 -6.79 3.97 0.87
CA SER A 247 -7.68 4.48 -0.18
C SER A 247 -7.09 5.69 -0.91
N VAL A 248 -6.40 6.57 -0.17
CA VAL A 248 -5.69 7.71 -0.78
C VAL A 248 -4.62 7.22 -1.76
N MET A 249 -3.86 6.19 -1.39
CA MET A 249 -2.83 5.62 -2.27
C MET A 249 -3.44 4.95 -3.50
N ALA A 250 -4.56 4.22 -3.34
CA ALA A 250 -5.31 3.67 -4.47
C ALA A 250 -5.75 4.77 -5.45
N GLY A 251 -6.27 5.88 -4.93
CA GLY A 251 -6.64 7.05 -5.75
C GLY A 251 -5.44 7.66 -6.49
N ILE A 252 -4.29 7.76 -5.84
CA ILE A 252 -3.05 8.26 -6.47
C ILE A 252 -2.60 7.32 -7.60
N ILE A 253 -2.60 5.99 -7.36
CA ILE A 253 -2.20 4.97 -8.34
C ILE A 253 -3.10 5.02 -9.58
N GLY A 254 -4.42 5.05 -9.39
CA GLY A 254 -5.40 5.05 -10.48
C GLY A 254 -5.67 6.41 -11.10
N ASN A 255 -5.13 7.49 -10.52
CA ASN A 255 -5.56 8.87 -10.81
C ASN A 255 -7.08 9.05 -10.66
N VAL A 256 -7.65 8.45 -9.61
CA VAL A 256 -9.07 8.39 -9.30
C VAL A 256 -9.36 9.28 -8.09
N GLU A 257 -10.50 9.99 -8.12
CA GLU A 257 -10.95 10.78 -6.98
C GLU A 257 -11.20 9.86 -5.76
N CYS A 258 -10.63 10.25 -4.63
CA CYS A 258 -10.84 9.57 -3.35
C CYS A 258 -11.47 10.55 -2.36
N GLU A 259 -12.75 10.34 -2.05
CA GLU A 259 -13.51 11.09 -1.04
C GLU A 259 -13.44 10.36 0.30
N ILE A 260 -13.06 11.07 1.36
CA ILE A 260 -13.03 10.50 2.71
C ILE A 260 -14.37 10.76 3.38
N LEU A 261 -15.04 9.68 3.76
CA LEU A 261 -16.28 9.76 4.53
C LEU A 261 -15.95 9.94 6.02
N SER A 262 -16.41 11.03 6.61
CA SER A 262 -16.23 11.32 8.04
C SER A 262 -17.41 12.11 8.60
N LEU A 263 -17.61 11.96 9.92
CA LEU A 263 -18.58 12.75 10.70
C LEU A 263 -18.17 14.21 10.74
#